data_b377afac34d4d70a5be8bdf21ae89f9d
#
_entry.id   b377afac34d4d70a5be8bdf21ae89f9d
#
_cell.length_a   1.000
_cell.length_b   1.000
_cell.length_c   1.000
_cell.angle_alpha   90.00
_cell.angle_beta   90.00
_cell.angle_gamma   90.00
#
_symmetry.space_group_name_H-M   'P 1'
#
loop_
_entity.id
_entity.type
_entity.pdbx_description
1 polymer ?
#
loop_
_entity_poly.entity_id
_entity_poly.type
_entity_poly.pdbx_seq_one_letter_code
_entity_poly.pdbx_strand_id
1 'polypeptide(L)'
;KAIRRQRQMCIRDSDEPKWFAVMDLKTEADGKAVAKGLPTGEYKLVETKTHKGYNLLTGPVDANLTLDYTTAWSDTKTFDSNTGELIKHDYNSTVVKNGDTPYSYAEIVIINRKGFNLPTTGGFGTLLFSGIGVLLVVAGVGVLLSLKKKNRT
;
A
#
# COMPACT_ATOMS: atom_id res chain seq x y z
N LYS A 1 5.80 0.60 17.66
CA LYS A 1 6.20 1.92 17.15
C LYS A 1 5.22 2.28 16.05
N ALA A 2 4.43 3.34 16.25
CA ALA A 2 3.38 3.72 15.30
C ALA A 2 3.97 4.10 13.94
N ILE A 3 3.33 3.63 12.89
CA ILE A 3 3.74 3.86 11.51
C ILE A 3 3.00 5.09 11.01
N ARG A 4 3.71 6.19 10.80
CA ARG A 4 3.13 7.40 10.20
C ARG A 4 3.01 7.22 8.69
N ARG A 5 1.79 7.41 8.17
CA ARG A 5 1.45 7.33 6.75
C ARG A 5 0.79 8.61 6.28
N GLN A 6 0.98 8.95 5.03
CA GLN A 6 0.25 10.04 4.38
C GLN A 6 -0.72 9.43 3.37
N ARG A 7 -1.94 9.93 3.37
CA ARG A 7 -3.02 9.53 2.48
C ARG A 7 -3.73 10.76 1.96
N GLN A 8 -4.16 10.70 0.74
CA GLN A 8 -4.95 11.73 0.09
C GLN A 8 -6.36 11.21 -0.11
N MET A 9 -7.35 11.98 0.31
CA MET A 9 -8.74 11.69 0.06
C MET A 9 -9.19 12.50 -1.15
N CYS A 10 -9.77 11.82 -2.13
CA CYS A 10 -10.26 12.43 -3.36
C CYS A 10 -11.77 12.21 -3.46
N ILE A 11 -12.49 13.21 -3.94
CA ILE A 11 -13.92 13.15 -4.27
C ILE A 11 -14.09 13.11 -5.78
N ARG A 12 -15.13 12.42 -6.26
CA ARG A 12 -15.54 12.45 -7.65
C ARG A 12 -16.49 13.63 -7.88
N ASP A 13 -16.23 14.40 -8.92
CA ASP A 13 -17.19 15.42 -9.39
C ASP A 13 -18.36 14.73 -10.09
N SER A 14 -19.59 15.17 -9.81
CA SER A 14 -20.81 14.67 -10.44
C SER A 14 -20.90 15.03 -11.92
N ASP A 15 -20.32 16.17 -12.32
CA ASP A 15 -20.45 16.73 -13.67
C ASP A 15 -19.30 16.33 -14.61
N GLU A 16 -18.14 15.92 -14.04
CA GLU A 16 -17.02 15.41 -14.82
C GLU A 16 -16.43 14.16 -14.15
N PRO A 17 -15.97 13.13 -14.91
CA PRO A 17 -15.40 11.90 -14.33
C PRO A 17 -13.97 12.15 -13.80
N LYS A 18 -13.75 13.25 -13.14
CA LYS A 18 -12.45 13.63 -12.54
C LYS A 18 -12.47 13.47 -11.04
N TRP A 19 -11.32 13.10 -10.50
CA TRP A 19 -11.09 13.00 -9.07
C TRP A 19 -10.30 14.19 -8.58
N PHE A 20 -10.82 14.88 -7.58
CA PHE A 20 -10.17 16.02 -6.95
C PHE A 20 -9.69 15.68 -5.56
N ALA A 21 -8.47 16.09 -5.23
CA ALA A 21 -7.95 15.99 -3.88
C ALA A 21 -8.73 16.93 -2.95
N VAL A 22 -9.31 16.37 -1.89
CA VAL A 22 -10.10 17.12 -0.91
C VAL A 22 -9.30 17.37 0.36
N MET A 23 -8.55 16.36 0.81
CA MET A 23 -7.88 16.38 2.09
C MET A 23 -6.67 15.46 2.11
N ASP A 24 -5.59 15.92 2.75
CA ASP A 24 -4.46 15.09 3.10
C ASP A 24 -4.60 14.58 4.53
N LEU A 25 -4.47 13.27 4.69
CA LEU A 25 -4.59 12.59 5.99
C LEU A 25 -3.22 12.04 6.39
N LYS A 26 -2.87 12.24 7.64
CA LYS A 26 -1.67 11.66 8.23
C LYS A 26 -2.06 10.84 9.45
N THR A 27 -1.64 9.57 9.46
CA THR A 27 -1.92 8.73 10.63
C THR A 27 -1.15 9.21 11.84
N GLU A 28 -1.82 9.18 12.98
CA GLU A 28 -1.27 9.49 14.30
C GLU A 28 -0.44 8.32 14.86
N ALA A 29 -0.09 8.43 16.13
CA ALA A 29 0.72 7.45 16.84
C ALA A 29 0.04 6.08 16.97
N ASP A 30 -1.27 6.04 17.00
CA ASP A 30 -2.11 4.84 17.04
C ASP A 30 -2.36 4.21 15.66
N GLY A 31 -1.86 4.83 14.58
CA GLY A 31 -2.04 4.37 13.21
C GLY A 31 -3.35 4.83 12.57
N LYS A 32 -4.16 5.65 13.26
CA LYS A 32 -5.44 6.14 12.76
C LYS A 32 -5.32 7.53 12.13
N ALA A 33 -6.18 7.81 11.18
CA ALA A 33 -6.43 9.13 10.66
C ALA A 33 -7.94 9.30 10.47
N VAL A 34 -8.47 10.46 10.84
CA VAL A 34 -9.91 10.74 10.81
C VAL A 34 -10.17 11.93 9.91
N ALA A 35 -11.01 11.76 8.91
CA ALA A 35 -11.60 12.84 8.13
C ALA A 35 -12.99 13.16 8.68
N LYS A 36 -13.28 14.43 8.96
CA LYS A 36 -14.57 14.89 9.46
C LYS A 36 -15.14 15.97 8.57
N GLY A 37 -16.48 16.09 8.59
CA GLY A 37 -17.17 17.15 7.84
C GLY A 37 -17.17 16.97 6.32
N LEU A 38 -16.99 15.73 5.85
CA LEU A 38 -17.08 15.41 4.43
C LEU A 38 -18.55 15.38 3.99
N PRO A 39 -18.90 15.99 2.86
CA PRO A 39 -20.22 15.85 2.28
C PRO A 39 -20.47 14.40 1.80
N THR A 40 -21.71 14.07 1.49
CA THR A 40 -22.03 12.81 0.83
C THR A 40 -21.40 12.75 -0.55
N GLY A 41 -20.93 11.58 -0.95
CA GLY A 41 -20.30 11.41 -2.25
C GLY A 41 -19.44 10.15 -2.36
N GLU A 42 -18.91 9.97 -3.55
CA GLU A 42 -17.93 8.91 -3.83
C GLU A 42 -16.53 9.43 -3.52
N TYR A 43 -15.82 8.74 -2.66
CA TYR A 43 -14.46 9.08 -2.26
C TYR A 43 -13.49 7.96 -2.61
N LYS A 44 -12.25 8.34 -2.85
CA LYS A 44 -11.11 7.43 -2.95
C LYS A 44 -10.01 7.80 -1.98
N LEU A 45 -9.49 6.81 -1.30
CA LEU A 45 -8.32 6.94 -0.43
C LEU A 45 -7.09 6.46 -1.18
N VAL A 46 -6.12 7.34 -1.37
CA VAL A 46 -4.84 7.06 -2.03
C VAL A 46 -3.72 7.15 -1.00
N GLU A 47 -2.92 6.12 -0.85
CA GLU A 47 -1.74 6.20 0.00
C GLU A 47 -0.58 6.82 -0.79
N THR A 48 -0.14 8.02 -0.37
CA THR A 48 0.93 8.77 -1.03
C THR A 48 2.30 8.50 -0.43
N LYS A 49 2.34 8.05 0.83
CA LYS A 49 3.59 7.75 1.53
C LYS A 49 3.40 6.68 2.60
N THR A 50 4.28 5.71 2.62
CA THR A 50 4.36 4.68 3.65
C THR A 50 5.63 4.78 4.49
N HIS A 51 5.74 3.99 5.54
CA HIS A 51 6.93 3.90 6.37
C HIS A 51 7.98 3.00 5.70
N LYS A 52 9.27 3.29 5.96
CA LYS A 52 10.39 2.50 5.44
C LYS A 52 10.22 1.01 5.78
N GLY A 53 10.35 0.15 4.76
CA GLY A 53 10.21 -1.30 4.90
C GLY A 53 8.78 -1.83 4.75
N TYR A 54 7.82 -0.99 4.40
CA TYR A 54 6.45 -1.39 4.09
C TYR A 54 6.10 -1.00 2.66
N ASN A 55 5.21 -1.77 2.04
CA ASN A 55 4.71 -1.45 0.71
C ASN A 55 3.65 -0.36 0.77
N LEU A 56 3.61 0.47 -0.26
CA LEU A 56 2.45 1.32 -0.55
C LEU A 56 1.27 0.44 -0.93
N LEU A 57 0.07 0.93 -0.64
CA LEU A 57 -1.15 0.32 -1.16
C LEU A 57 -1.11 0.31 -2.70
N THR A 58 -1.42 -0.83 -3.31
CA THR A 58 -1.29 -1.05 -4.76
C THR A 58 -2.23 -0.20 -5.62
N GLY A 59 -3.29 0.36 -5.02
CA GLY A 59 -4.24 1.22 -5.71
C GLY A 59 -5.14 2.01 -4.77
N PRO A 60 -5.99 2.88 -5.33
CA PRO A 60 -6.98 3.61 -4.54
C PRO A 60 -8.02 2.68 -3.93
N VAL A 61 -8.50 3.03 -2.74
CA VAL A 61 -9.59 2.32 -2.04
C VAL A 61 -10.83 3.19 -2.01
N ASP A 62 -11.96 2.62 -2.39
CA ASP A 62 -13.24 3.33 -2.40
C ASP A 62 -13.81 3.50 -0.99
N ALA A 63 -14.26 4.72 -0.70
CA ALA A 63 -14.89 5.11 0.56
C ALA A 63 -16.12 5.97 0.25
N ASN A 64 -17.25 5.33 0.02
CA ASN A 64 -18.49 6.04 -0.31
C ASN A 64 -19.18 6.50 0.95
N LEU A 65 -19.57 7.77 0.99
CA LEU A 65 -20.33 8.37 2.07
C LEU A 65 -21.75 8.69 1.59
N THR A 66 -22.73 8.07 2.21
CA THR A 66 -24.14 8.35 2.00
C THR A 66 -24.73 8.91 3.29
N LEU A 67 -25.68 9.82 3.19
CA LEU A 67 -26.43 10.31 4.32
C LEU A 67 -27.87 9.83 4.20
N ASP A 68 -28.33 9.12 5.21
CA ASP A 68 -29.72 8.73 5.38
C ASP A 68 -30.18 9.22 6.75
N TYR A 69 -31.21 10.05 6.79
CA TYR A 69 -31.75 10.59 8.02
C TYR A 69 -32.58 9.57 8.82
N THR A 70 -32.92 8.45 8.20
CA THR A 70 -33.70 7.37 8.81
C THR A 70 -32.84 6.24 9.34
N THR A 71 -31.63 6.10 8.85
CA THR A 71 -30.73 5.00 9.17
C THR A 71 -29.30 5.48 9.42
N ALA A 72 -28.77 5.18 10.61
CA ALA A 72 -27.34 5.30 10.89
C ALA A 72 -26.64 4.03 10.42
N TRP A 73 -25.49 4.16 9.79
CA TRP A 73 -24.74 3.01 9.29
C TRP A 73 -23.24 3.12 9.60
N SER A 74 -22.61 1.97 9.65
CA SER A 74 -21.15 1.85 9.69
C SER A 74 -20.69 0.86 8.61
N ASP A 75 -19.71 1.25 7.83
CA ASP A 75 -19.09 0.46 6.77
C ASP A 75 -17.59 0.34 7.05
N THR A 76 -17.14 -0.87 7.41
CA THR A 76 -15.74 -1.15 7.69
C THR A 76 -15.18 -2.10 6.64
N LYS A 77 -14.20 -1.65 5.88
CA LYS A 77 -13.50 -2.41 4.86
C LYS A 77 -12.05 -2.63 5.24
N THR A 78 -11.57 -3.87 5.15
CA THR A 78 -10.18 -4.24 5.45
C THR A 78 -9.48 -4.71 4.19
N PHE A 79 -8.35 -4.13 3.87
CA PHE A 79 -7.57 -4.42 2.67
C PHE A 79 -6.16 -4.92 3.01
N ASP A 80 -5.62 -5.80 2.16
CA ASP A 80 -4.20 -6.17 2.16
C ASP A 80 -3.37 -5.11 1.44
N SER A 81 -2.32 -4.59 2.05
CA SER A 81 -1.49 -3.55 1.44
C SER A 81 -0.65 -4.04 0.27
N ASN A 82 -0.35 -5.34 0.19
CA ASN A 82 0.49 -5.89 -0.87
C ASN A 82 -0.28 -6.21 -2.14
N THR A 83 -1.50 -6.76 -1.99
CA THR A 83 -2.33 -7.18 -3.12
C THR A 83 -3.37 -6.14 -3.49
N GLY A 84 -3.77 -5.27 -2.54
CA GLY A 84 -4.90 -4.35 -2.69
C GLY A 84 -6.26 -5.04 -2.57
N GLU A 85 -6.28 -6.34 -2.22
CA GLU A 85 -7.51 -7.12 -2.13
C GLU A 85 -8.30 -6.81 -0.87
N LEU A 86 -9.63 -6.83 -1.00
CA LEU A 86 -10.56 -6.72 0.12
C LEU A 86 -10.57 -8.04 0.89
N ILE A 87 -10.07 -8.03 2.14
CA ILE A 87 -10.02 -9.21 3.01
C ILE A 87 -11.34 -9.37 3.77
N LYS A 88 -11.92 -8.26 4.25
CA LYS A 88 -13.10 -8.26 5.11
C LYS A 88 -13.95 -7.02 4.85
N HIS A 89 -15.26 -7.22 4.88
CA HIS A 89 -16.25 -6.15 4.77
C HIS A 89 -17.35 -6.37 5.82
N ASP A 90 -17.45 -5.44 6.75
CA ASP A 90 -18.47 -5.43 7.79
C ASP A 90 -19.37 -4.21 7.58
N TYR A 91 -20.65 -4.45 7.34
CA TYR A 91 -21.67 -3.40 7.21
C TYR A 91 -22.76 -3.60 8.27
N ASN A 92 -23.04 -2.54 9.03
CA ASN A 92 -24.09 -2.52 10.03
C ASN A 92 -24.97 -1.29 9.81
N SER A 93 -26.27 -1.45 9.99
CA SER A 93 -27.21 -0.34 9.94
C SER A 93 -28.22 -0.43 11.07
N THR A 94 -28.64 0.73 11.60
CA THR A 94 -29.62 0.85 12.68
C THR A 94 -30.59 1.97 12.34
N VAL A 95 -31.89 1.73 12.53
CA VAL A 95 -32.89 2.77 12.34
C VAL A 95 -32.72 3.86 13.38
N VAL A 96 -32.64 5.10 12.94
CA VAL A 96 -32.52 6.27 13.79
C VAL A 96 -33.89 6.53 14.44
N LYS A 97 -33.92 6.60 15.76
CA LYS A 97 -35.13 6.92 16.51
C LYS A 97 -35.40 8.42 16.44
N ASN A 98 -36.67 8.79 16.54
CA ASN A 98 -37.09 10.17 16.51
C ASN A 98 -36.41 10.99 17.63
N GLY A 99 -35.65 12.03 17.27
CA GLY A 99 -34.86 12.84 18.22
C GLY A 99 -33.37 12.51 18.29
N ASP A 100 -32.93 11.38 17.71
CA ASP A 100 -31.50 11.05 17.61
C ASP A 100 -30.85 11.73 16.40
N THR A 101 -29.58 12.08 16.53
CA THR A 101 -28.79 12.57 15.39
C THR A 101 -28.21 11.36 14.65
N PRO A 102 -28.49 11.20 13.33
CA PRO A 102 -27.92 10.11 12.57
C PRO A 102 -26.39 10.27 12.52
N TYR A 103 -25.71 9.21 12.89
CA TYR A 103 -24.24 9.13 12.83
C TYR A 103 -23.83 7.97 11.92
N SER A 104 -23.24 8.31 10.78
CA SER A 104 -22.75 7.33 9.82
C SER A 104 -21.27 7.53 9.56
N TYR A 105 -20.51 6.45 9.43
CA TYR A 105 -19.10 6.51 9.12
C TYR A 105 -18.64 5.34 8.25
N ALA A 106 -17.65 5.59 7.42
CA ALA A 106 -16.89 4.57 6.72
C ALA A 106 -15.51 4.43 7.37
N GLU A 107 -15.11 3.22 7.69
CA GLU A 107 -13.79 2.88 8.22
C GLU A 107 -13.03 2.03 7.22
N ILE A 108 -11.81 2.45 6.87
CA ILE A 108 -10.93 1.71 5.99
C ILE A 108 -9.74 1.24 6.81
N VAL A 109 -9.64 -0.06 6.98
CA VAL A 109 -8.53 -0.73 7.66
C VAL A 109 -7.58 -1.29 6.61
N ILE A 110 -6.30 -0.93 6.67
CA ILE A 110 -5.28 -1.45 5.77
C ILE A 110 -4.30 -2.27 6.59
N ILE A 111 -4.27 -3.58 6.34
CA ILE A 111 -3.31 -4.49 6.93
C ILE A 111 -1.99 -4.31 6.21
N ASN A 112 -1.03 -3.75 6.93
CA ASN A 112 0.29 -3.48 6.42
C ASN A 112 1.19 -4.68 6.53
N ARG A 113 1.68 -5.14 5.39
CA ARG A 113 2.73 -6.17 5.33
C ARG A 113 4.07 -5.53 5.02
N LYS A 114 5.13 -6.07 5.63
CA LYS A 114 6.50 -5.67 5.27
C LYS A 114 6.71 -5.97 3.80
N GLY A 115 7.22 -5.00 3.07
CA GLY A 115 7.66 -5.20 1.70
C GLY A 115 8.83 -6.20 1.67
N PHE A 116 8.92 -6.97 0.61
CA PHE A 116 10.11 -7.74 0.33
C PHE A 116 11.21 -6.75 -0.05
N ASN A 117 12.12 -6.48 0.88
CA ASN A 117 13.34 -5.75 0.54
C ASN A 117 14.17 -6.67 -0.35
N LEU A 118 14.10 -6.50 -1.65
CA LEU A 118 15.12 -7.03 -2.53
C LEU A 118 16.48 -6.55 -1.99
N PRO A 119 17.45 -7.44 -1.77
CA PRO A 119 18.80 -6.99 -1.46
C PRO A 119 19.17 -5.94 -2.51
N THR A 120 19.60 -4.76 -2.06
CA THR A 120 20.12 -3.74 -2.97
C THR A 120 21.28 -4.36 -3.72
N THR A 121 21.01 -4.78 -4.96
CA THR A 121 22.01 -5.38 -5.84
C THR A 121 23.01 -4.35 -6.37
N GLY A 122 22.87 -3.09 -5.99
CA GLY A 122 23.81 -2.02 -6.24
C GLY A 122 24.72 -1.83 -5.01
N GLY A 123 25.96 -2.25 -5.07
CA GLY A 123 26.93 -2.09 -4.00
C GLY A 123 27.81 -3.33 -3.83
N PHE A 124 28.14 -3.66 -2.59
CA PHE A 124 29.04 -4.78 -2.26
C PHE A 124 28.63 -6.13 -2.84
N GLY A 125 27.32 -6.40 -2.97
CA GLY A 125 26.80 -7.63 -3.59
C GLY A 125 27.20 -7.75 -5.07
N THR A 126 27.10 -6.70 -5.84
CA THR A 126 27.50 -6.69 -7.26
C THR A 126 29.01 -6.90 -7.40
N LEU A 127 29.82 -6.27 -6.53
CA LEU A 127 31.26 -6.46 -6.50
C LEU A 127 31.64 -7.92 -6.18
N LEU A 128 30.94 -8.51 -5.21
CA LEU A 128 31.19 -9.91 -4.81
C LEU A 128 30.85 -10.89 -5.93
N PHE A 129 29.69 -10.76 -6.56
CA PHE A 129 29.28 -11.62 -7.68
C PHE A 129 30.15 -11.42 -8.90
N SER A 130 30.53 -10.18 -9.23
CA SER A 130 31.45 -9.88 -10.34
C SER A 130 32.83 -10.45 -10.07
N GLY A 131 33.34 -10.34 -8.83
CA GLY A 131 34.61 -10.92 -8.43
C GLY A 131 34.65 -12.44 -8.57
N ILE A 132 33.61 -13.13 -8.07
CA ILE A 132 33.48 -14.59 -8.21
C ILE A 132 33.37 -14.99 -9.69
N GLY A 133 32.59 -14.26 -10.48
CA GLY A 133 32.45 -14.52 -11.91
C GLY A 133 33.78 -14.42 -12.66
N VAL A 134 34.57 -13.37 -12.43
CA VAL A 134 35.89 -13.21 -13.02
C VAL A 134 36.82 -14.34 -12.59
N LEU A 135 36.82 -14.75 -11.33
CA LEU A 135 37.64 -15.81 -10.80
C LEU A 135 37.36 -17.18 -11.46
N LEU A 136 36.06 -17.48 -11.69
CA LEU A 136 35.65 -18.69 -12.39
C LEU A 136 36.10 -18.70 -13.86
N VAL A 137 36.02 -17.56 -14.53
CA VAL A 137 36.46 -17.42 -15.93
C VAL A 137 37.97 -17.66 -16.02
N VAL A 138 38.77 -17.02 -15.14
CA VAL A 138 40.23 -17.19 -15.11
C VAL A 138 40.62 -18.64 -14.81
N ALA A 139 39.96 -19.28 -13.85
CA ALA A 139 40.19 -20.68 -13.52
C ALA A 139 39.86 -21.60 -14.71
N GLY A 140 38.72 -21.35 -15.38
CA GLY A 140 38.31 -22.12 -16.56
C GLY A 140 39.31 -22.01 -17.72
N VAL A 141 39.77 -20.79 -18.02
CA VAL A 141 40.82 -20.59 -19.03
C VAL A 141 42.14 -21.28 -18.64
N GLY A 142 42.52 -21.18 -17.39
CA GLY A 142 43.73 -21.86 -16.89
C GLY A 142 43.69 -23.39 -17.06
N VAL A 143 42.56 -24.02 -16.78
CA VAL A 143 42.34 -25.45 -16.99
C VAL A 143 42.43 -25.82 -18.49
N LEU A 144 41.79 -25.03 -19.36
CA LEU A 144 41.80 -25.25 -20.80
C LEU A 144 43.23 -25.16 -21.37
N LEU A 145 44.01 -24.18 -20.96
CA LEU A 145 45.38 -24.03 -21.40
C LEU A 145 46.27 -25.18 -20.89
N SER A 146 46.05 -25.65 -19.66
CA SER A 146 46.77 -26.81 -19.11
C SER A 146 46.47 -28.10 -19.86
N LEU A 147 45.19 -28.33 -20.20
CA LEU A 147 44.80 -29.50 -21.00
C LEU A 147 45.36 -29.44 -22.40
N LYS A 148 45.40 -28.27 -23.05
CA LYS A 148 45.97 -28.07 -24.38
C LYS A 148 47.48 -28.29 -24.38
N LYS A 149 48.21 -27.97 -23.31
CA LYS A 149 49.65 -28.23 -23.14
C LYS A 149 49.89 -29.70 -23.00
N LYS A 150 49.06 -30.43 -22.23
CA LYS A 150 49.20 -31.90 -22.02
C LYS A 150 48.99 -32.72 -23.32
N ASN A 151 48.14 -32.25 -24.22
CA ASN A 151 47.85 -32.94 -25.48
C ASN A 151 48.86 -32.62 -26.59
N ARG A 152 49.91 -31.81 -26.34
CA ARG A 152 50.97 -31.48 -27.30
C ARG A 152 52.34 -32.14 -26.96
N THR A 153 52.40 -32.90 -25.88
CA THR A 153 53.52 -33.77 -25.49
C THR A 153 53.13 -35.22 -25.74
#